data_b2e31e45a0e646d9b8f8a63ac0e62ddc
#
_entry.id   b2e31e45a0e646d9b8f8a63ac0e62ddc
#
_cell.length_a   1.000
_cell.length_b   1.000
_cell.length_c   1.000
_cell.angle_alpha   90.00
_cell.angle_beta   90.00
_cell.angle_gamma   90.00
#
_symmetry.space_group_name_H-M   'P 1'
#
loop_
_entity.id
_entity.type
_entity.pdbx_description
1 polymer ?
#
loop_
_entity_poly.entity_id
_entity_poly.type
_entity_poly.pdbx_seq_one_letter_code
_entity_poly.pdbx_strand_id
1 'polypeptide(L)'
;MRKFFIFAIALVASVLTFTACNSNDPQHPIKGVKFVCDYDRGQTPVREYFYFGNGDDFEWGWEIYADQARTQRTERQVDYGTYTLNEADHYIDLAYTGGFYETKDGKQDTGSSHKSERVFYELKGDTIKLTSENGYPIGTYWKK
;
A
#
# COMPACT_ATOMS: atom_id res chain seq x y z
N MET A 1 -32.79 53.77 -50.29
CA MET A 1 -32.86 53.39 -48.87
C MET A 1 -32.39 51.94 -48.81
N ARG A 2 -31.15 51.70 -48.42
CA ARG A 2 -30.56 50.35 -48.28
C ARG A 2 -30.42 50.08 -46.77
N LYS A 3 -31.16 49.10 -46.27
CA LYS A 3 -31.09 48.63 -44.89
C LYS A 3 -29.95 47.61 -44.78
N PHE A 4 -28.89 47.95 -44.06
CA PHE A 4 -27.84 47.00 -43.72
C PHE A 4 -28.28 46.20 -42.49
N PHE A 5 -28.44 44.92 -42.66
CA PHE A 5 -28.57 43.96 -41.55
C PHE A 5 -27.16 43.61 -41.09
N ILE A 6 -26.82 44.02 -39.91
CA ILE A 6 -25.60 43.57 -39.23
C ILE A 6 -25.95 42.26 -38.52
N PHE A 7 -25.42 41.17 -38.99
CA PHE A 7 -25.44 39.89 -38.28
C PHE A 7 -24.31 39.91 -37.25
N ALA A 8 -24.69 40.03 -35.98
CA ALA A 8 -23.75 39.80 -34.88
C ALA A 8 -23.63 38.28 -34.69
N ILE A 9 -22.50 37.71 -35.10
CA ILE A 9 -22.15 36.35 -34.80
C ILE A 9 -21.59 36.33 -33.38
N ALA A 10 -22.40 35.87 -32.42
CA ALA A 10 -21.94 35.59 -31.07
C ALA A 10 -21.07 34.34 -31.11
N LEU A 11 -19.76 34.51 -31.05
CA LEU A 11 -18.79 33.45 -30.89
C LEU A 11 -18.86 32.98 -29.45
N VAL A 12 -19.62 31.92 -29.17
CA VAL A 12 -19.59 31.26 -27.89
C VAL A 12 -18.28 30.46 -27.82
N ALA A 13 -17.27 31.10 -27.24
CA ALA A 13 -16.06 30.40 -26.85
C ALA A 13 -16.41 29.49 -25.65
N SER A 14 -16.71 28.21 -25.93
CA SER A 14 -16.74 27.18 -24.92
C SER A 14 -15.33 26.97 -24.38
N VAL A 15 -15.05 27.61 -23.26
CA VAL A 15 -13.86 27.35 -22.47
C VAL A 15 -14.04 25.95 -21.89
N LEU A 16 -13.47 24.97 -22.57
CA LEU A 16 -13.21 23.65 -22.00
C LEU A 16 -12.15 23.86 -20.91
N THR A 17 -12.60 24.10 -19.69
CA THR A 17 -11.74 23.96 -18.52
C THR A 17 -11.42 22.48 -18.40
N PHE A 18 -10.27 22.10 -19.00
CA PHE A 18 -9.59 20.89 -18.57
C PHE A 18 -9.21 21.14 -17.11
N THR A 19 -10.03 20.65 -16.21
CA THR A 19 -9.57 20.37 -14.85
C THR A 19 -8.53 19.30 -15.02
N ALA A 20 -7.27 19.71 -15.23
CA ALA A 20 -6.14 18.85 -14.94
C ALA A 20 -6.38 18.39 -13.50
N CYS A 21 -6.65 17.12 -13.30
CA CYS A 21 -6.53 16.50 -12.00
C CYS A 21 -5.09 16.76 -11.57
N ASN A 22 -4.89 17.83 -10.83
CA ASN A 22 -3.69 18.04 -10.07
C ASN A 22 -3.68 16.91 -9.04
N SER A 23 -2.89 15.87 -9.31
CA SER A 23 -2.58 14.78 -8.39
C SER A 23 -1.70 15.27 -7.22
N ASN A 24 -1.99 16.45 -6.72
CA ASN A 24 -1.41 17.04 -5.52
C ASN A 24 -2.31 16.81 -4.30
N ASP A 25 -3.19 15.81 -4.34
CA ASP A 25 -3.73 15.29 -3.10
C ASP A 25 -2.55 14.76 -2.28
N PRO A 26 -2.33 15.27 -1.06
CA PRO A 26 -1.24 14.77 -0.23
C PRO A 26 -1.45 13.27 -0.08
N GLN A 27 -0.55 12.50 -0.69
CA GLN A 27 -0.63 11.05 -0.66
C GLN A 27 -0.69 10.61 0.81
N HIS A 28 -1.68 9.80 1.16
CA HIS A 28 -1.81 9.30 2.53
C HIS A 28 -0.48 8.68 3.00
N PRO A 29 -0.04 8.93 4.25
CA PRO A 29 1.32 8.61 4.71
C PRO A 29 1.69 7.13 4.67
N ILE A 30 0.73 6.21 4.46
CA ILE A 30 1.03 4.78 4.27
C ILE A 30 1.18 4.39 2.79
N LYS A 31 0.65 5.16 1.84
CA LYS A 31 0.71 4.82 0.40
C LYS A 31 2.12 4.92 -0.15
N GLY A 32 2.54 3.91 -0.90
CA GLY A 32 3.89 3.81 -1.45
C GLY A 32 4.97 3.49 -0.41
N VAL A 33 4.58 3.06 0.80
CA VAL A 33 5.50 2.88 1.92
C VAL A 33 5.63 1.43 2.32
N LYS A 34 6.87 1.00 2.53
CA LYS A 34 7.22 -0.28 3.17
C LYS A 34 7.51 -0.03 4.64
N PHE A 35 6.75 -0.68 5.51
CA PHE A 35 6.98 -0.71 6.94
C PHE A 35 7.60 -2.05 7.33
N VAL A 36 8.62 -2.04 8.17
CA VAL A 36 9.39 -3.23 8.52
C VAL A 36 9.50 -3.42 10.03
N CYS A 37 9.56 -4.67 10.46
CA CYS A 37 9.92 -5.07 11.81
C CYS A 37 11.05 -6.11 11.72
N ASP A 38 12.22 -5.76 12.22
CA ASP A 38 13.40 -6.62 12.23
C ASP A 38 13.50 -7.32 13.59
N TYR A 39 13.64 -8.64 13.57
CA TYR A 39 13.85 -9.45 14.77
C TYR A 39 14.65 -10.70 14.45
N ASP A 40 15.11 -11.39 15.49
CA ASP A 40 15.84 -12.64 15.35
C ASP A 40 14.98 -13.81 15.86
N ARG A 41 14.82 -14.84 15.04
CA ARG A 41 14.22 -16.12 15.43
C ARG A 41 15.33 -17.08 15.82
N GLY A 42 15.69 -17.09 17.11
CA GLY A 42 16.91 -17.73 17.59
C GLY A 42 18.14 -16.96 17.07
N GLN A 43 18.92 -17.59 16.19
CA GLN A 43 20.08 -16.93 15.54
C GLN A 43 19.80 -16.49 14.10
N THR A 44 18.57 -16.69 13.62
CA THR A 44 18.18 -16.41 12.25
C THR A 44 17.58 -15.01 12.15
N PRO A 45 18.21 -14.09 11.41
CA PRO A 45 17.67 -12.74 11.19
C PRO A 45 16.44 -12.80 10.31
N VAL A 46 15.35 -12.19 10.77
CA VAL A 46 14.07 -12.11 10.08
C VAL A 46 13.65 -10.67 9.94
N ARG A 47 13.05 -10.34 8.84
CA ARG A 47 12.33 -9.09 8.61
C ARG A 47 10.89 -9.41 8.25
N GLU A 48 9.96 -8.97 9.06
CA GLU A 48 8.55 -8.91 8.71
C GLU A 48 8.24 -7.55 8.13
N TYR A 49 7.33 -7.48 7.15
CA TYR A 49 6.98 -6.22 6.54
C TYR A 49 5.55 -6.17 6.05
N PHE A 50 5.02 -4.94 6.02
CA PHE A 50 3.86 -4.53 5.23
C PHE A 50 4.32 -3.51 4.18
N TYR A 51 3.89 -3.71 2.94
CA TYR A 51 4.03 -2.74 1.88
C TYR A 51 2.65 -2.36 1.38
N PHE A 52 2.34 -1.07 1.39
CA PHE A 52 1.13 -0.51 0.81
C PHE A 52 1.51 0.21 -0.46
N GLY A 53 1.07 -0.29 -1.62
CA GLY A 53 1.36 0.31 -2.90
C GLY A 53 0.73 1.70 -3.07
N ASN A 54 1.11 2.40 -4.13
CA ASN A 54 0.54 3.71 -4.47
C ASN A 54 -0.92 3.59 -4.95
N GLY A 55 -1.29 2.42 -5.50
CA GLY A 55 -2.66 2.06 -5.82
C GLY A 55 -3.38 1.45 -4.62
N ASP A 56 -4.08 0.37 -4.86
CA ASP A 56 -4.81 -0.38 -3.84
C ASP A 56 -4.18 -1.74 -3.56
N ASP A 57 -2.94 -1.97 -4.01
CA ASP A 57 -2.17 -3.18 -3.80
C ASP A 57 -1.42 -3.17 -2.47
N PHE A 58 -1.32 -4.32 -1.83
CA PHE A 58 -0.49 -4.50 -0.66
C PHE A 58 0.26 -5.83 -0.71
N GLU A 59 1.35 -5.89 0.04
CA GLU A 59 2.08 -7.10 0.40
C GLU A 59 2.27 -7.16 1.92
N TRP A 60 2.05 -8.34 2.49
CA TRP A 60 2.50 -8.69 3.83
C TRP A 60 3.39 -9.91 3.75
N GLY A 61 4.52 -9.90 4.41
CA GLY A 61 5.42 -11.01 4.32
C GLY A 61 6.57 -10.97 5.29
N TRP A 62 7.40 -12.00 5.20
CA TRP A 62 8.64 -12.08 5.95
C TRP A 62 9.79 -12.52 5.04
N GLU A 63 10.96 -12.06 5.39
CA GLU A 63 12.24 -12.30 4.70
C GLU A 63 13.21 -12.90 5.72
N ILE A 64 13.90 -13.98 5.35
CA ILE A 64 14.98 -14.61 6.14
C ILE A 64 16.31 -14.22 5.51
N TYR A 65 17.29 -13.95 6.37
CA TYR A 65 18.62 -13.53 5.94
C TYR A 65 19.70 -14.47 6.49
N ALA A 66 20.78 -14.64 5.73
CA ALA A 66 21.96 -15.39 6.14
C ALA A 66 22.86 -14.61 7.10
N ASP A 67 22.73 -13.28 7.10
CA ASP A 67 23.61 -12.37 7.84
C ASP A 67 22.82 -11.40 8.73
N GLN A 68 23.39 -11.04 9.87
CA GLN A 68 22.78 -10.12 10.84
C GLN A 68 22.56 -8.70 10.27
N ALA A 69 23.35 -8.29 9.29
CA ALA A 69 23.16 -7.03 8.58
C ALA A 69 21.96 -7.02 7.63
N ARG A 70 21.32 -8.18 7.41
CA ARG A 70 20.17 -8.37 6.51
C ARG A 70 20.44 -7.91 5.08
N THR A 71 21.62 -8.27 4.57
CA THR A 71 22.05 -7.95 3.21
C THR A 71 21.87 -9.14 2.25
N GLN A 72 21.91 -10.37 2.77
CA GLN A 72 21.80 -11.60 1.98
C GLN A 72 20.50 -12.33 2.31
N ARG A 73 19.42 -11.98 1.60
CA ARG A 73 18.15 -12.68 1.72
C ARG A 73 18.24 -14.09 1.17
N THR A 74 17.83 -15.09 1.95
CA THR A 74 17.79 -16.51 1.57
C THR A 74 16.40 -16.99 1.21
N GLU A 75 15.39 -16.45 1.89
CA GLU A 75 14.00 -16.85 1.74
C GLU A 75 13.07 -15.66 1.85
N ARG A 76 11.90 -15.77 1.21
CA ARG A 76 10.82 -14.79 1.30
C ARG A 76 9.49 -15.50 1.19
N GLN A 77 8.57 -15.21 2.10
CA GLN A 77 7.17 -15.55 1.96
C GLN A 77 6.36 -14.28 1.89
N VAL A 78 5.38 -14.26 1.01
CA VAL A 78 4.53 -13.09 0.78
C VAL A 78 3.10 -13.53 0.59
N ASP A 79 2.19 -12.88 1.29
CA ASP A 79 0.78 -12.79 0.97
C ASP A 79 0.51 -11.41 0.38
N TYR A 80 -0.28 -11.34 -0.68
CA TYR A 80 -0.57 -10.10 -1.38
C TYR A 80 -2.04 -10.00 -1.76
N GLY A 81 -2.47 -8.78 -2.04
CA GLY A 81 -3.85 -8.51 -2.42
C GLY A 81 -4.12 -7.04 -2.61
N THR A 82 -5.36 -6.65 -2.31
CA THR A 82 -5.81 -5.26 -2.38
C THR A 82 -6.22 -4.77 -1.00
N TYR A 83 -6.10 -3.46 -0.78
CA TYR A 83 -6.53 -2.83 0.47
C TYR A 83 -7.45 -1.65 0.23
N THR A 84 -8.30 -1.38 1.22
CA THR A 84 -9.11 -0.16 1.29
C THR A 84 -8.83 0.53 2.60
N LEU A 85 -8.51 1.81 2.54
CA LEU A 85 -8.18 2.63 3.69
C LEU A 85 -9.41 3.41 4.17
N ASN A 86 -9.72 3.31 5.46
CA ASN A 86 -10.68 4.19 6.14
C ASN A 86 -9.91 5.09 7.11
N GLU A 87 -9.72 6.35 6.68
CA GLU A 87 -8.97 7.33 7.46
C GLU A 87 -9.77 7.85 8.68
N ALA A 88 -11.10 7.90 8.57
CA ALA A 88 -11.95 8.42 9.64
C ALA A 88 -11.95 7.52 10.87
N ASP A 89 -11.95 6.20 10.65
CA ASP A 89 -12.02 5.20 11.71
C ASP A 89 -10.67 4.49 11.93
N HIS A 90 -9.62 4.90 11.22
CA HIS A 90 -8.25 4.39 11.33
C HIS A 90 -8.15 2.87 11.15
N TYR A 91 -8.79 2.31 10.11
CA TYR A 91 -8.63 0.92 9.76
C TYR A 91 -8.31 0.72 8.28
N ILE A 92 -7.77 -0.46 7.98
CA ILE A 92 -7.46 -0.94 6.65
C ILE A 92 -8.16 -2.27 6.46
N ASP A 93 -8.98 -2.40 5.42
CA ASP A 93 -9.52 -3.68 4.98
C ASP A 93 -8.57 -4.29 3.98
N LEU A 94 -8.05 -5.48 4.29
CA LEU A 94 -7.13 -6.25 3.47
C LEU A 94 -7.91 -7.37 2.79
N ALA A 95 -7.83 -7.48 1.48
CA ALA A 95 -8.40 -8.57 0.70
C ALA A 95 -7.26 -9.35 0.03
N TYR A 96 -6.94 -10.52 0.57
CA TYR A 96 -5.85 -11.37 0.07
C TYR A 96 -6.29 -12.08 -1.22
N THR A 97 -5.45 -12.04 -2.25
CA THR A 97 -5.70 -12.64 -3.55
C THR A 97 -4.71 -13.75 -3.90
N GLY A 98 -3.57 -13.81 -3.24
CA GLY A 98 -2.56 -14.82 -3.48
C GLY A 98 -1.40 -14.75 -2.51
N GLY A 99 -0.44 -15.64 -2.70
CA GLY A 99 0.79 -15.67 -1.94
C GLY A 99 1.84 -16.51 -2.64
N PHE A 100 3.09 -16.33 -2.25
CA PHE A 100 4.19 -17.14 -2.76
C PHE A 100 5.30 -17.33 -1.71
N TYR A 101 6.06 -18.39 -1.91
CA TYR A 101 7.31 -18.65 -1.21
C TYR A 101 8.46 -18.67 -2.21
N GLU A 102 9.53 -17.98 -1.90
CA GLU A 102 10.70 -17.81 -2.76
C GLU A 102 11.97 -18.16 -2.00
N THR A 103 12.83 -18.96 -2.61
CA THR A 103 14.18 -19.30 -2.17
C THR A 103 15.16 -19.04 -3.29
N LYS A 104 16.46 -19.28 -3.06
CA LYS A 104 17.48 -19.28 -4.12
C LYS A 104 17.18 -20.25 -5.26
N ASP A 105 16.41 -21.32 -5.02
CA ASP A 105 16.13 -22.39 -5.98
C ASP A 105 14.87 -22.10 -6.82
N GLY A 106 14.13 -21.04 -6.49
CA GLY A 106 12.97 -20.61 -7.25
C GLY A 106 11.82 -20.08 -6.42
N LYS A 107 10.73 -19.77 -7.12
CA LYS A 107 9.49 -19.23 -6.56
C LYS A 107 8.37 -20.24 -6.73
N GLN A 108 7.64 -20.50 -5.66
CA GLN A 108 6.45 -21.36 -5.61
C GLN A 108 5.23 -20.55 -5.22
N ASP A 109 4.17 -20.65 -6.01
CA ASP A 109 2.86 -20.10 -5.64
C ASP A 109 2.26 -20.94 -4.53
N THR A 110 1.90 -20.29 -3.42
CA THR A 110 1.30 -20.95 -2.26
C THR A 110 -0.19 -20.66 -2.14
N GLY A 111 -0.72 -19.74 -2.98
CA GLY A 111 -2.00 -19.11 -2.70
C GLY A 111 -1.95 -18.32 -1.39
N SER A 112 -3.08 -17.76 -0.98
CA SER A 112 -3.21 -17.17 0.36
C SER A 112 -4.13 -18.03 1.23
N SER A 113 -3.72 -18.31 2.46
CA SER A 113 -4.57 -18.89 3.49
C SER A 113 -5.53 -17.86 4.09
N HIS A 114 -5.23 -16.59 3.93
CA HIS A 114 -6.06 -15.46 4.35
C HIS A 114 -7.10 -15.13 3.28
N LYS A 115 -8.26 -14.65 3.69
CA LYS A 115 -9.33 -14.24 2.76
C LYS A 115 -9.51 -12.73 2.77
N SER A 116 -9.95 -12.20 3.90
CA SER A 116 -10.08 -10.77 4.15
C SER A 116 -9.92 -10.53 5.65
N GLU A 117 -9.36 -9.40 5.99
CA GLU A 117 -9.05 -9.04 7.36
C GLU A 117 -9.17 -7.53 7.53
N ARG A 118 -9.75 -7.08 8.65
CA ARG A 118 -9.70 -5.70 9.06
C ARG A 118 -8.62 -5.50 10.09
N VAL A 119 -7.74 -4.54 9.83
CA VAL A 119 -6.68 -4.15 10.76
C VAL A 119 -6.83 -2.68 11.12
N PHE A 120 -6.78 -2.36 12.41
CA PHE A 120 -6.72 -0.99 12.89
C PHE A 120 -5.27 -0.53 12.91
N TYR A 121 -5.05 0.75 12.60
CA TYR A 121 -3.70 1.29 12.57
C TYR A 121 -3.57 2.58 13.39
N GLU A 122 -2.41 2.77 13.95
CA GLU A 122 -1.99 4.01 14.60
C GLU A 122 -0.66 4.44 14.01
N LEU A 123 -0.62 5.63 13.41
CA LEU A 123 0.60 6.22 12.87
C LEU A 123 1.22 7.16 13.91
N LYS A 124 2.52 7.01 14.17
CA LYS A 124 3.29 7.89 15.04
C LYS A 124 4.68 8.13 14.45
N GLY A 125 4.84 9.28 13.79
CA GLY A 125 6.07 9.58 13.05
C GLY A 125 6.30 8.53 11.95
N ASP A 126 7.45 7.86 12.01
CA ASP A 126 7.84 6.82 11.05
C ASP A 126 7.38 5.41 11.44
N THR A 127 6.50 5.28 12.43
CA THR A 127 6.01 3.99 12.88
C THR A 127 4.53 3.81 12.56
N ILE A 128 4.15 2.57 12.25
CA ILE A 128 2.78 2.10 12.19
C ILE A 128 2.59 0.97 13.20
N LYS A 129 1.59 1.08 14.06
CA LYS A 129 1.14 0.00 14.93
C LYS A 129 -0.11 -0.61 14.33
N LEU A 130 -0.13 -1.91 14.17
CA LEU A 130 -1.27 -2.66 13.63
C LEU A 130 -1.91 -3.52 14.72
N THR A 131 -3.23 -3.54 14.73
CA THR A 131 -4.05 -4.29 15.68
C THR A 131 -5.18 -4.98 14.90
N SER A 132 -5.41 -6.26 15.16
CA SER A 132 -6.51 -7.01 14.54
C SER A 132 -7.88 -6.50 14.98
N GLU A 133 -8.94 -6.85 14.26
CA GLU A 133 -10.33 -6.50 14.60
C GLU A 133 -10.73 -6.97 16.01
N ASN A 134 -10.15 -8.08 16.48
CA ASN A 134 -10.39 -8.60 17.82
C ASN A 134 -9.53 -7.94 18.92
N GLY A 135 -8.78 -6.89 18.58
CA GLY A 135 -7.95 -6.15 19.52
C GLY A 135 -6.58 -6.78 19.83
N TYR A 136 -6.22 -7.88 19.17
CA TYR A 136 -4.89 -8.48 19.34
C TYR A 136 -3.83 -7.66 18.58
N PRO A 137 -2.69 -7.35 19.21
CA PRO A 137 -1.60 -6.66 18.53
C PRO A 137 -1.02 -7.55 17.43
N ILE A 138 -0.93 -7.01 16.22
CA ILE A 138 -0.23 -7.65 15.10
C ILE A 138 1.26 -7.29 15.19
N GLY A 139 1.57 -6.00 15.33
CA GLY A 139 2.95 -5.55 15.47
C GLY A 139 3.10 -4.04 15.36
N THR A 140 4.34 -3.61 15.61
CA THR A 140 4.79 -2.24 15.35
C THR A 140 5.91 -2.30 14.33
N TYR A 141 5.76 -1.52 13.26
CA TYR A 141 6.64 -1.53 12.10
C TYR A 141 7.17 -0.11 11.85
N TRP A 142 8.37 -0.01 11.32
CA TRP A 142 9.06 1.25 11.02
C TRP A 142 9.14 1.48 9.52
N LYS A 143 8.95 2.70 9.11
CA LYS A 143 9.13 3.12 7.72
C LYS A 143 10.57 2.88 7.27
N LYS A 144 10.72 2.29 6.08
CA LYS A 144 12.01 2.02 5.47
C LYS A 144 12.22 2.88 4.22
#